data_687967fb3e25e003940984f794e09bad
#
_entry.id   687967fb3e25e003940984f794e09bad
#
_cell.length_a   1.000
_cell.length_b   1.000
_cell.length_c   1.000
_cell.angle_alpha   90.00
_cell.angle_beta   90.00
_cell.angle_gamma   90.00
#
_symmetry.space_group_name_H-M   'P 1'
#
loop_
_entity.id
_entity.type
_entity.pdbx_description
1 polymer ?
#
loop_
_entity_poly.entity_id
_entity_poly.type
_entity_poly.pdbx_seq_one_letter_code
_entity_poly.pdbx_strand_id
1 'polypeptide(L)'
;TYSYTHAGVDRAALVKAAAEAKPGKAALVIVGQGALNEADGEAVLAHAMKLAEGLGGKLLVLHTAAARVGAMDVGAVTEGGLVAATEGVEVIYNLGADEVDIDAGPFVIYQGSHGDRGAMRADIVLPAAAFTEENGLFVNTEGRPQLAMRAGFAPGQAKENWAILRALSAELGAVQPWDALAALRRALVAAHPHLGEVDQVADNGWTPLALRAPGKAEFRGVVKD
;
A
#
# COMPACT_ATOMS: atom_id res chain seq x y z
N THR A 1 -6.67 -22.38 22.18
CA THR A 1 -7.03 -20.97 21.90
C THR A 1 -6.06 -20.09 22.62
N TYR A 2 -5.13 -19.49 21.89
CA TYR A 2 -4.23 -18.50 22.48
C TYR A 2 -5.01 -17.20 22.67
N SER A 3 -5.21 -16.83 23.91
CA SER A 3 -5.68 -15.49 24.25
C SER A 3 -4.49 -14.54 24.16
N TYR A 4 -4.38 -13.81 23.08
CA TYR A 4 -3.38 -12.74 22.96
C TYR A 4 -3.89 -11.47 23.65
N THR A 5 -4.13 -11.57 24.93
CA THR A 5 -4.53 -10.43 25.75
C THR A 5 -3.32 -9.74 26.37
N HIS A 6 -2.20 -9.73 25.69
CA HIS A 6 -1.07 -9.06 26.27
C HIS A 6 -1.06 -7.62 25.86
N ALA A 7 -1.08 -6.76 26.82
CA ALA A 7 -0.95 -5.32 26.70
C ALA A 7 -1.88 -4.66 25.66
N GLY A 8 -2.74 -5.44 25.00
CA GLY A 8 -3.77 -4.93 24.11
C GLY A 8 -4.91 -4.36 24.93
N VAL A 9 -5.40 -3.21 24.54
CA VAL A 9 -6.63 -2.61 25.07
C VAL A 9 -7.73 -2.80 24.04
N ASP A 10 -8.95 -2.95 24.50
CA ASP A 10 -10.10 -3.03 23.62
C ASP A 10 -10.40 -1.66 22.97
N ARG A 11 -11.29 -1.66 21.98
CA ARG A 11 -11.66 -0.41 21.28
C ARG A 11 -12.34 0.60 22.19
N ALA A 12 -13.04 0.16 23.23
CA ALA A 12 -13.63 1.05 24.22
C ALA A 12 -12.55 1.81 25.00
N ALA A 13 -11.44 1.15 25.33
CA ALA A 13 -10.29 1.79 25.96
C ALA A 13 -9.61 2.83 25.03
N LEU A 14 -9.56 2.58 23.70
CA LEU A 14 -9.08 3.58 22.74
C LEU A 14 -9.97 4.83 22.72
N VAL A 15 -11.30 4.66 22.71
CA VAL A 15 -12.26 5.78 22.77
C VAL A 15 -12.04 6.61 24.04
N LYS A 16 -11.92 5.92 25.18
CA LYS A 16 -11.68 6.57 26.48
C LYS A 16 -10.34 7.32 26.48
N ALA A 17 -9.26 6.67 26.01
CA ALA A 17 -7.94 7.30 25.93
C ALA A 17 -7.97 8.55 25.03
N ALA A 18 -8.66 8.49 23.89
CA ALA A 18 -8.81 9.65 22.99
C ALA A 18 -9.59 10.79 23.62
N ALA A 19 -10.59 10.49 24.46
CA ALA A 19 -11.39 11.51 25.17
C ALA A 19 -10.64 12.16 26.33
N GLU A 20 -9.74 11.42 26.98
CA GLU A 20 -9.00 11.85 28.19
C GLU A 20 -7.57 12.34 27.87
N ALA A 21 -7.17 12.33 26.61
CA ALA A 21 -5.82 12.70 26.17
C ALA A 21 -5.48 14.15 26.53
N LYS A 22 -4.28 14.35 27.05
CA LYS A 22 -3.74 15.67 27.40
C LYS A 22 -2.39 15.85 26.71
N PRO A 23 -2.06 17.09 26.27
CA PRO A 23 -0.79 17.37 25.64
C PRO A 23 0.41 16.96 26.49
N GLY A 24 1.36 16.26 25.88
CA GLY A 24 2.63 15.84 26.45
C GLY A 24 3.81 16.53 25.77
N LYS A 25 5.03 16.21 26.22
CA LYS A 25 6.26 16.82 25.65
C LYS A 25 6.53 16.36 24.23
N ALA A 26 6.26 15.10 23.92
CA ALA A 26 6.33 14.49 22.60
C ALA A 26 5.44 13.24 22.61
N ALA A 27 4.57 13.11 21.66
CA ALA A 27 3.72 11.94 21.52
C ALA A 27 3.68 11.46 20.08
N LEU A 28 3.68 10.14 19.91
CA LEU A 28 3.49 9.47 18.65
C LEU A 28 2.45 8.37 18.83
N VAL A 29 1.36 8.45 18.09
CA VAL A 29 0.36 7.39 18.02
C VAL A 29 0.66 6.56 16.78
N ILE A 30 0.87 5.26 16.97
CA ILE A 30 1.17 4.33 15.87
C ILE A 30 -0.01 3.39 15.69
N VAL A 31 -0.53 3.31 14.47
CA VAL A 31 -1.62 2.41 14.09
C VAL A 31 -1.13 1.42 13.05
N GLY A 32 -1.21 0.13 13.35
CA GLY A 32 -0.95 -0.93 12.36
C GLY A 32 -2.13 -1.04 11.39
N GLN A 33 -1.85 -1.16 10.10
CA GLN A 33 -2.89 -1.27 9.07
C GLN A 33 -3.81 -2.48 9.26
N GLY A 34 -3.36 -3.54 9.91
CA GLY A 34 -4.21 -4.67 10.24
C GLY A 34 -5.47 -4.26 11.03
N ALA A 35 -5.35 -3.28 11.93
CA ALA A 35 -6.51 -2.74 12.64
C ALA A 35 -7.44 -1.89 11.75
N LEU A 36 -6.93 -1.38 10.63
CA LEU A 36 -7.71 -0.56 9.70
C LEU A 36 -8.41 -1.40 8.63
N ASN A 37 -8.03 -2.66 8.45
CA ASN A 37 -8.66 -3.59 7.52
C ASN A 37 -9.93 -4.25 8.12
N GLU A 38 -10.17 -4.07 9.40
CA GLU A 38 -11.37 -4.54 10.07
C GLU A 38 -12.61 -3.72 9.67
N ALA A 39 -13.80 -4.27 9.89
CA ALA A 39 -15.06 -3.62 9.53
C ALA A 39 -15.28 -2.25 10.18
N ASP A 40 -14.58 -1.96 11.28
CA ASP A 40 -14.59 -0.69 12.01
C ASP A 40 -13.26 0.08 11.90
N GLY A 41 -12.42 -0.26 10.92
CA GLY A 41 -11.10 0.34 10.72
C GLY A 41 -11.11 1.86 10.59
N GLU A 42 -12.14 2.42 9.94
CA GLU A 42 -12.33 3.86 9.84
C GLU A 42 -12.55 4.51 11.21
N ALA A 43 -13.34 3.87 12.08
CA ALA A 43 -13.54 4.35 13.45
C ALA A 43 -12.25 4.27 14.28
N VAL A 44 -11.46 3.21 14.11
CA VAL A 44 -10.14 3.08 14.75
C VAL A 44 -9.23 4.22 14.32
N LEU A 45 -9.14 4.52 13.02
CA LEU A 45 -8.33 5.62 12.50
C LEU A 45 -8.77 6.97 13.05
N ALA A 46 -10.08 7.24 13.03
CA ALA A 46 -10.65 8.50 13.54
C ALA A 46 -10.34 8.73 15.04
N HIS A 47 -10.45 7.68 15.85
CA HIS A 47 -10.13 7.78 17.28
C HIS A 47 -8.63 7.87 17.55
N ALA A 48 -7.79 7.19 16.75
CA ALA A 48 -6.35 7.33 16.85
C ALA A 48 -5.89 8.75 16.49
N MET A 49 -6.49 9.38 15.46
CA MET A 49 -6.24 10.78 15.13
C MET A 49 -6.64 11.71 16.27
N LYS A 50 -7.85 11.53 16.81
CA LYS A 50 -8.32 12.33 17.95
C LYS A 50 -7.41 12.16 19.19
N LEU A 51 -6.90 10.95 19.40
CA LEU A 51 -5.91 10.69 20.45
C LEU A 51 -4.62 11.46 20.18
N ALA A 52 -4.09 11.39 18.96
CA ALA A 52 -2.87 12.11 18.59
C ALA A 52 -3.04 13.64 18.76
N GLU A 53 -4.14 14.19 18.30
CA GLU A 53 -4.49 15.60 18.49
C GLU A 53 -4.56 15.98 19.99
N GLY A 54 -5.27 15.20 20.79
CA GLY A 54 -5.41 15.43 22.23
C GLY A 54 -4.07 15.35 22.99
N LEU A 55 -3.13 14.53 22.49
CA LEU A 55 -1.78 14.45 23.02
C LEU A 55 -0.85 15.58 22.51
N GLY A 56 -1.28 16.38 21.54
CA GLY A 56 -0.40 17.32 20.81
C GLY A 56 0.70 16.60 20.03
N GLY A 57 0.42 15.38 19.60
CA GLY A 57 1.36 14.46 18.98
C GLY A 57 1.15 14.27 17.48
N LYS A 58 1.79 13.25 16.94
CA LYS A 58 1.72 12.85 15.54
C LYS A 58 1.09 11.45 15.43
N LEU A 59 0.50 11.16 14.26
CA LEU A 59 0.00 9.84 13.90
C LEU A 59 0.92 9.20 12.85
N LEU A 60 1.22 7.93 13.01
CA LEU A 60 1.93 7.11 12.03
C LEU A 60 1.09 5.86 11.75
N VAL A 61 0.84 5.59 10.47
CA VAL A 61 0.20 4.34 10.04
C VAL A 61 1.25 3.40 9.48
N LEU A 62 1.40 2.22 10.10
CA LEU A 62 2.30 1.18 9.60
C LEU A 62 1.57 0.33 8.55
N HIS A 63 2.07 0.39 7.33
CA HIS A 63 1.53 -0.38 6.21
C HIS A 63 1.97 -1.85 6.25
N THR A 64 1.13 -2.74 5.71
CA THR A 64 1.40 -4.18 5.63
C THR A 64 2.22 -4.57 4.39
N ALA A 65 2.32 -3.68 3.39
CA ALA A 65 3.05 -3.92 2.15
C ALA A 65 4.17 -2.88 1.98
N ALA A 66 5.37 -3.35 1.66
CA ALA A 66 6.56 -2.51 1.53
C ALA A 66 6.47 -1.45 0.41
N ALA A 67 5.74 -1.72 -0.65
CA ALA A 67 5.60 -0.82 -1.80
C ALA A 67 4.44 0.18 -1.68
N ARG A 68 3.62 0.11 -0.64
CA ARG A 68 2.35 0.87 -0.57
C ARG A 68 2.55 2.37 -0.53
N VAL A 69 3.52 2.85 0.24
CA VAL A 69 3.80 4.29 0.30
C VAL A 69 4.29 4.80 -1.05
N GLY A 70 5.23 4.09 -1.68
CA GLY A 70 5.69 4.44 -3.02
C GLY A 70 4.59 4.40 -4.08
N ALA A 71 3.64 3.46 -3.98
CA ALA A 71 2.48 3.41 -4.87
C ALA A 71 1.58 4.66 -4.69
N MET A 72 1.35 5.09 -3.46
CA MET A 72 0.61 6.33 -3.18
C MET A 72 1.36 7.56 -3.71
N ASP A 73 2.67 7.61 -3.55
CA ASP A 73 3.50 8.72 -4.02
C ASP A 73 3.45 8.91 -5.53
N VAL A 74 3.33 7.82 -6.28
CA VAL A 74 3.19 7.89 -7.75
C VAL A 74 1.73 7.93 -8.22
N GLY A 75 0.78 8.05 -7.31
CA GLY A 75 -0.63 8.15 -7.64
C GLY A 75 -1.32 6.85 -8.03
N ALA A 76 -0.71 5.69 -7.73
CA ALA A 76 -1.32 4.38 -7.97
C ALA A 76 -2.37 4.06 -6.90
N VAL A 77 -3.39 4.92 -6.83
CA VAL A 77 -4.51 4.84 -5.87
C VAL A 77 -5.82 5.20 -6.56
N THR A 78 -6.91 4.61 -6.10
CA THR A 78 -8.26 4.93 -6.57
C THR A 78 -9.16 5.20 -5.36
N GLU A 79 -9.95 6.28 -5.42
CA GLU A 79 -10.98 6.52 -4.41
C GLU A 79 -12.01 5.39 -4.44
N GLY A 80 -12.33 4.83 -3.28
CA GLY A 80 -13.18 3.63 -3.17
C GLY A 80 -12.40 2.31 -3.29
N GLY A 81 -11.08 2.37 -3.51
CA GLY A 81 -10.20 1.20 -3.50
C GLY A 81 -10.44 0.21 -4.64
N LEU A 82 -10.16 -1.07 -4.39
CA LEU A 82 -10.23 -2.13 -5.39
C LEU A 82 -11.63 -2.29 -5.97
N VAL A 83 -12.67 -2.20 -5.16
CA VAL A 83 -14.06 -2.35 -5.62
C VAL A 83 -14.40 -1.32 -6.69
N ALA A 84 -14.10 -0.05 -6.42
CA ALA A 84 -14.34 1.03 -7.40
C ALA A 84 -13.44 0.91 -8.64
N ALA A 85 -12.20 0.43 -8.45
CA ALA A 85 -11.25 0.24 -9.55
C ALA A 85 -11.65 -0.90 -10.50
N THR A 86 -12.41 -1.88 -10.04
CA THR A 86 -12.80 -3.07 -10.82
C THR A 86 -14.26 -3.05 -11.28
N GLU A 87 -15.05 -2.09 -10.85
CA GLU A 87 -16.46 -1.99 -11.23
C GLU A 87 -16.63 -1.70 -12.73
N GLY A 88 -17.32 -2.58 -13.43
CA GLY A 88 -17.68 -2.41 -14.84
C GLY A 88 -16.53 -2.51 -15.83
N VAL A 89 -15.35 -2.96 -15.40
CA VAL A 89 -14.20 -3.13 -16.32
C VAL A 89 -14.26 -4.46 -17.07
N GLU A 90 -13.84 -4.45 -18.32
CA GLU A 90 -13.78 -5.66 -19.17
C GLU A 90 -12.43 -6.39 -19.04
N VAL A 91 -11.34 -5.67 -18.71
CA VAL A 91 -9.99 -6.22 -18.59
C VAL A 91 -9.34 -5.71 -17.30
N ILE A 92 -8.75 -6.62 -16.54
CA ILE A 92 -7.95 -6.31 -15.35
C ILE A 92 -6.51 -6.76 -15.59
N TYR A 93 -5.59 -5.81 -15.48
CA TYR A 93 -4.16 -6.11 -15.43
C TYR A 93 -3.71 -6.13 -13.97
N ASN A 94 -3.55 -7.34 -13.44
CA ASN A 94 -3.17 -7.56 -12.05
C ASN A 94 -1.64 -7.67 -11.94
N LEU A 95 -0.99 -6.60 -11.45
CA LEU A 95 0.46 -6.52 -11.27
C LEU A 95 0.84 -6.90 -9.84
N GLY A 96 1.19 -8.17 -9.63
CA GLY A 96 1.73 -8.69 -8.39
C GLY A 96 0.79 -8.67 -7.18
N ALA A 97 -0.52 -8.49 -7.39
CA ALA A 97 -1.49 -8.50 -6.30
C ALA A 97 -2.08 -9.92 -6.13
N ASP A 98 -1.37 -10.76 -5.39
CA ASP A 98 -1.70 -12.18 -5.23
C ASP A 98 -2.86 -12.44 -4.26
N GLU A 99 -3.08 -11.54 -3.32
CA GLU A 99 -4.03 -11.74 -2.21
C GLU A 99 -5.41 -11.12 -2.46
N VAL A 100 -5.65 -10.61 -3.67
CA VAL A 100 -6.93 -9.99 -4.03
C VAL A 100 -7.88 -11.00 -4.66
N ASP A 101 -9.13 -10.95 -4.26
CA ASP A 101 -10.20 -11.68 -4.90
C ASP A 101 -10.76 -10.85 -6.06
N ILE A 102 -10.73 -11.41 -7.26
CA ILE A 102 -11.28 -10.79 -8.47
C ILE A 102 -12.49 -11.64 -8.90
N ASP A 103 -13.64 -11.00 -8.97
CA ASP A 103 -14.89 -11.66 -9.38
C ASP A 103 -14.82 -12.20 -10.81
N ALA A 104 -15.72 -13.11 -11.11
CA ALA A 104 -15.91 -13.62 -12.47
C ALA A 104 -16.48 -12.50 -13.37
N GLY A 105 -16.05 -12.46 -14.62
CA GLY A 105 -16.54 -11.53 -15.64
C GLY A 105 -15.40 -10.90 -16.44
N PRO A 106 -14.55 -10.06 -15.85
CA PRO A 106 -13.45 -9.44 -16.60
C PRO A 106 -12.40 -10.45 -17.06
N PHE A 107 -11.75 -10.17 -18.18
CA PHE A 107 -10.55 -10.87 -18.62
C PHE A 107 -9.37 -10.43 -17.76
N VAL A 108 -8.65 -11.37 -17.15
CA VAL A 108 -7.57 -11.07 -16.19
C VAL A 108 -6.21 -11.45 -16.74
N ILE A 109 -5.32 -10.50 -16.82
CA ILE A 109 -3.90 -10.69 -17.09
C ILE A 109 -3.17 -10.55 -15.75
N TYR A 110 -2.50 -11.61 -15.30
CA TYR A 110 -1.69 -11.59 -14.10
C TYR A 110 -0.21 -11.51 -14.46
N GLN A 111 0.49 -10.54 -13.89
CA GLN A 111 1.95 -10.46 -13.95
C GLN A 111 2.50 -10.59 -12.53
N GLY A 112 3.26 -11.63 -12.25
CA GLY A 112 3.79 -11.87 -10.92
C GLY A 112 4.75 -13.04 -10.86
N SER A 113 5.32 -13.26 -9.68
CA SER A 113 6.37 -14.24 -9.42
C SER A 113 5.88 -15.50 -8.71
N HIS A 114 4.66 -15.53 -8.20
CA HIS A 114 4.08 -16.63 -7.43
C HIS A 114 2.75 -17.09 -8.00
N GLY A 115 2.41 -18.36 -7.75
CA GLY A 115 1.23 -19.00 -8.29
C GLY A 115 0.02 -18.98 -7.33
N ASP A 116 -0.19 -17.87 -6.65
CA ASP A 116 -1.27 -17.69 -5.68
C ASP A 116 -2.63 -17.35 -6.34
N ARG A 117 -3.58 -16.85 -5.57
CA ARG A 117 -4.97 -16.58 -6.03
C ARG A 117 -5.03 -15.71 -7.28
N GLY A 118 -4.16 -14.71 -7.37
CA GLY A 118 -4.09 -13.82 -8.54
C GLY A 118 -3.76 -14.60 -9.83
N ALA A 119 -2.77 -15.49 -9.78
CA ALA A 119 -2.40 -16.33 -10.91
C ALA A 119 -3.50 -17.37 -11.25
N MET A 120 -4.11 -17.96 -10.22
CA MET A 120 -5.18 -18.96 -10.41
C MET A 120 -6.44 -18.38 -11.04
N ARG A 121 -6.74 -17.10 -10.79
CA ARG A 121 -7.87 -16.39 -11.39
C ARG A 121 -7.61 -15.91 -12.82
N ALA A 122 -6.34 -15.80 -13.21
CA ALA A 122 -5.95 -15.17 -14.47
C ALA A 122 -6.27 -16.03 -15.70
N ASP A 123 -6.66 -15.36 -16.79
CA ASP A 123 -6.78 -15.94 -18.11
C ASP A 123 -5.42 -16.02 -18.82
N ILE A 124 -4.51 -15.08 -18.50
CA ILE A 124 -3.10 -15.06 -18.95
C ILE A 124 -2.19 -14.80 -17.75
N VAL A 125 -1.11 -15.58 -17.65
CA VAL A 125 -0.05 -15.38 -16.65
C VAL A 125 1.24 -14.97 -17.36
N LEU A 126 1.79 -13.83 -16.95
CA LEU A 126 3.09 -13.32 -17.39
C LEU A 126 4.10 -13.53 -16.26
N PRO A 127 5.07 -14.44 -16.39
CA PRO A 127 6.01 -14.71 -15.31
C PRO A 127 6.96 -13.54 -15.11
N ALA A 128 6.97 -13.01 -13.90
CA ALA A 128 7.79 -11.87 -13.51
C ALA A 128 8.83 -12.25 -12.45
N ALA A 129 9.87 -11.43 -12.36
CA ALA A 129 10.89 -11.54 -11.32
C ALA A 129 10.27 -11.30 -9.92
N ALA A 130 10.76 -12.03 -8.93
CA ALA A 130 10.49 -11.73 -7.54
C ALA A 130 11.29 -10.48 -7.10
N PHE A 131 10.90 -9.85 -5.98
CA PHE A 131 11.56 -8.64 -5.47
C PHE A 131 13.06 -8.83 -5.19
N THR A 132 13.53 -10.06 -4.98
CA THR A 132 14.94 -10.41 -4.82
C THR A 132 15.69 -10.62 -6.13
N GLU A 133 14.97 -10.67 -7.25
CA GLU A 133 15.47 -10.98 -8.59
C GLU A 133 15.47 -9.76 -9.52
N GLU A 134 15.00 -8.63 -9.03
CA GLU A 134 15.02 -7.34 -9.72
C GLU A 134 15.52 -6.22 -8.83
N ASN A 135 15.88 -5.08 -9.44
CA ASN A 135 16.23 -3.89 -8.68
C ASN A 135 14.99 -3.03 -8.47
N GLY A 136 14.63 -2.78 -7.22
CA GLY A 136 13.45 -2.00 -6.83
C GLY A 136 13.78 -0.66 -6.17
N LEU A 137 12.82 0.24 -6.18
CA LEU A 137 12.79 1.42 -5.32
C LEU A 137 11.57 1.28 -4.41
N PHE A 138 11.81 1.30 -3.11
CA PHE A 138 10.77 1.18 -2.09
C PHE A 138 10.73 2.45 -1.25
N VAL A 139 9.55 2.87 -0.85
CA VAL A 139 9.38 3.99 0.07
C VAL A 139 8.80 3.45 1.36
N ASN A 140 9.52 3.65 2.47
CA ASN A 140 9.05 3.19 3.77
C ASN A 140 7.95 4.10 4.35
N THR A 141 7.42 3.76 5.51
CA THR A 141 6.34 4.51 6.16
C THR A 141 6.72 5.95 6.53
N GLU A 142 8.02 6.25 6.67
CA GLU A 142 8.52 7.61 6.92
C GLU A 142 8.62 8.46 5.65
N GLY A 143 8.37 7.87 4.48
CA GLY A 143 8.60 8.52 3.18
C GLY A 143 10.06 8.47 2.70
N ARG A 144 10.87 7.56 3.23
CA ARG A 144 12.26 7.36 2.83
C ARG A 144 12.36 6.46 1.62
N PRO A 145 12.81 6.94 0.45
CA PRO A 145 13.09 6.08 -0.70
C PRO A 145 14.35 5.25 -0.45
N GLN A 146 14.27 3.96 -0.72
CA GLN A 146 15.37 3.01 -0.51
C GLN A 146 15.53 2.11 -1.73
N LEU A 147 16.78 1.89 -2.16
CA LEU A 147 17.08 1.00 -3.26
C LEU A 147 17.25 -0.43 -2.75
N ALA A 148 16.49 -1.35 -3.32
CA ALA A 148 16.73 -2.77 -3.20
C ALA A 148 17.51 -3.24 -4.42
N MET A 149 18.68 -3.82 -4.19
CA MET A 149 19.51 -4.41 -5.24
C MET A 149 19.15 -5.88 -5.39
N ARG A 150 19.02 -6.35 -6.62
CA ARG A 150 18.73 -7.77 -6.85
C ARG A 150 19.83 -8.65 -6.25
N ALA A 151 19.43 -9.72 -5.61
CA ALA A 151 20.33 -10.73 -5.06
C ALA A 151 20.56 -11.92 -6.02
N GLY A 152 19.67 -12.14 -6.96
CA GLY A 152 19.70 -13.24 -7.91
C GLY A 152 19.14 -12.86 -9.27
N PHE A 153 18.90 -13.87 -10.09
CA PHE A 153 18.30 -13.70 -11.41
C PHE A 153 16.97 -14.44 -11.47
N ALA A 154 16.01 -13.85 -12.18
CA ALA A 154 14.72 -14.48 -12.41
C ALA A 154 14.89 -15.85 -13.13
N PRO A 155 14.22 -16.90 -12.66
CA PRO A 155 14.33 -18.23 -13.24
C PRO A 155 13.55 -18.37 -14.56
N GLY A 156 14.00 -19.28 -15.41
CA GLY A 156 13.28 -19.67 -16.62
C GLY A 156 12.98 -18.51 -17.57
N GLN A 157 11.70 -18.27 -17.82
CA GLN A 157 11.23 -17.21 -18.71
C GLN A 157 10.83 -15.92 -17.98
N ALA A 158 10.91 -15.90 -16.67
CA ALA A 158 10.55 -14.70 -15.88
C ALA A 158 11.46 -13.51 -16.22
N LYS A 159 10.87 -12.33 -16.26
CA LYS A 159 11.54 -11.07 -16.59
C LYS A 159 11.28 -10.03 -15.50
N GLU A 160 12.14 -9.03 -15.41
CA GLU A 160 11.90 -7.88 -14.56
C GLU A 160 10.56 -7.21 -14.92
N ASN A 161 9.80 -6.81 -13.91
CA ASN A 161 8.43 -6.29 -14.06
C ASN A 161 8.34 -5.14 -15.08
N TRP A 162 9.26 -4.18 -15.01
CA TRP A 162 9.29 -3.04 -15.91
C TRP A 162 9.53 -3.45 -17.38
N ALA A 163 10.31 -4.51 -17.60
CA ALA A 163 10.64 -4.96 -18.95
C ALA A 163 9.44 -5.63 -19.63
N ILE A 164 8.61 -6.36 -18.88
CA ILE A 164 7.34 -6.92 -19.37
C ILE A 164 6.40 -5.79 -19.79
N LEU A 165 6.22 -4.78 -18.94
CA LEU A 165 5.36 -3.62 -19.23
C LEU A 165 5.87 -2.83 -20.43
N ARG A 166 7.20 -2.67 -20.55
CA ARG A 166 7.81 -2.02 -21.72
C ARG A 166 7.54 -2.80 -23.01
N ALA A 167 7.68 -4.11 -22.99
CA ALA A 167 7.38 -4.97 -24.14
C ALA A 167 5.89 -4.89 -24.50
N LEU A 168 5.00 -5.04 -23.51
CA LEU A 168 3.56 -4.95 -23.72
C LEU A 168 3.15 -3.61 -24.34
N SER A 169 3.77 -2.50 -23.91
CA SER A 169 3.50 -1.18 -24.46
C SER A 169 3.78 -1.08 -25.96
N ALA A 170 4.76 -1.81 -26.45
CA ALA A 170 5.08 -1.89 -27.88
C ALA A 170 4.00 -2.65 -28.65
N GLU A 171 3.55 -3.79 -28.14
CA GLU A 171 2.48 -4.60 -28.77
C GLU A 171 1.15 -3.83 -28.82
N LEU A 172 0.88 -2.99 -27.82
CA LEU A 172 -0.31 -2.14 -27.76
C LEU A 172 -0.20 -0.86 -28.59
N GLY A 173 0.94 -0.63 -29.27
CA GLY A 173 1.16 0.58 -30.07
C GLY A 173 1.37 1.86 -29.25
N ALA A 174 1.55 1.75 -27.93
CA ALA A 174 1.77 2.85 -26.98
C ALA A 174 3.18 2.78 -26.37
N VAL A 175 4.18 2.72 -27.23
CA VAL A 175 5.58 2.45 -26.88
C VAL A 175 6.10 3.38 -25.81
N GLN A 176 6.50 2.83 -24.65
CA GLN A 176 7.15 3.59 -23.59
C GLN A 176 8.61 3.94 -23.98
N PRO A 177 9.07 5.17 -23.69
CA PRO A 177 10.32 5.69 -24.25
C PRO A 177 11.60 5.22 -23.52
N TRP A 178 11.49 4.34 -22.54
CA TRP A 178 12.63 3.88 -21.76
C TRP A 178 12.99 2.41 -22.05
N ASP A 179 14.16 2.19 -22.62
CA ASP A 179 14.68 0.87 -22.94
C ASP A 179 15.66 0.31 -21.88
N ALA A 180 15.79 1.02 -20.75
CA ALA A 180 16.63 0.60 -19.64
C ALA A 180 16.04 1.12 -18.32
N LEU A 181 16.24 0.34 -17.23
CA LEU A 181 15.79 0.73 -15.89
C LEU A 181 16.30 2.10 -15.45
N ALA A 182 17.53 2.46 -15.84
CA ALA A 182 18.09 3.78 -15.54
C ALA A 182 17.31 4.92 -16.23
N ALA A 183 16.79 4.70 -17.44
CA ALA A 183 15.96 5.67 -18.14
C ALA A 183 14.59 5.81 -17.49
N LEU A 184 13.97 4.69 -17.11
CA LEU A 184 12.72 4.68 -16.34
C LEU A 184 12.87 5.42 -15.00
N ARG A 185 13.95 5.17 -14.26
CA ARG A 185 14.24 5.87 -12.99
C ARG A 185 14.43 7.36 -13.17
N ARG A 186 15.11 7.80 -14.23
CA ARG A 186 15.21 9.24 -14.53
C ARG A 186 13.84 9.87 -14.79
N ALA A 187 12.98 9.18 -15.53
CA ALA A 187 11.61 9.64 -15.77
C ALA A 187 10.78 9.70 -14.48
N LEU A 188 10.93 8.70 -13.62
CA LEU A 188 10.30 8.65 -12.30
C LEU A 188 10.72 9.84 -11.44
N VAL A 189 12.03 10.09 -11.33
CA VAL A 189 12.56 11.21 -10.53
C VAL A 189 12.19 12.56 -11.14
N ALA A 190 12.10 12.66 -12.45
CA ALA A 190 11.63 13.89 -13.10
C ALA A 190 10.15 14.20 -12.76
N ALA A 191 9.32 13.18 -12.64
CA ALA A 191 7.91 13.30 -12.27
C ALA A 191 7.71 13.45 -10.73
N HIS A 192 8.55 12.79 -9.95
CA HIS A 192 8.48 12.71 -8.49
C HIS A 192 9.87 12.96 -7.87
N PRO A 193 10.33 14.22 -7.76
CA PRO A 193 11.72 14.55 -7.39
C PRO A 193 12.20 13.96 -6.07
N HIS A 194 11.32 13.86 -5.07
CA HIS A 194 11.64 13.30 -3.75
C HIS A 194 12.08 11.83 -3.81
N LEU A 195 11.65 11.07 -4.83
CA LEU A 195 12.09 9.69 -5.03
C LEU A 195 13.54 9.55 -5.49
N GLY A 196 14.18 10.66 -5.86
CA GLY A 196 15.62 10.72 -6.16
C GLY A 196 16.49 10.89 -4.93
N GLU A 197 15.92 11.27 -3.79
CA GLU A 197 16.62 11.49 -2.52
C GLU A 197 16.74 10.17 -1.73
N VAL A 198 17.46 9.21 -2.33
CA VAL A 198 17.63 7.87 -1.74
C VAL A 198 18.26 7.94 -0.36
N ASP A 199 17.71 7.16 0.58
CA ASP A 199 18.09 7.09 1.99
C ASP A 199 17.85 8.37 2.80
N GLN A 200 17.16 9.36 2.22
CA GLN A 200 16.76 10.58 2.92
C GLN A 200 15.25 10.59 3.18
N VAL A 201 14.86 11.20 4.28
CA VAL A 201 13.44 11.52 4.53
C VAL A 201 13.23 12.95 4.07
N ALA A 202 12.36 13.15 3.10
CA ALA A 202 11.97 14.49 2.68
C ALA A 202 11.36 15.22 3.88
N ASP A 203 11.70 16.51 4.02
CA ASP A 203 11.06 17.36 5.03
C ASP A 203 9.64 17.70 4.58
N ASN A 204 8.77 16.73 4.79
CA ASN A 204 7.34 16.87 4.52
C ASN A 204 6.70 17.54 5.72
N GLY A 205 6.32 18.80 5.57
CA GLY A 205 5.45 19.43 6.53
C GLY A 205 4.25 18.54 6.80
N TRP A 206 3.91 18.35 8.08
CA TRP A 206 2.71 17.62 8.46
C TRP A 206 1.49 18.29 7.81
N THR A 207 0.86 17.61 6.87
CA THR A 207 -0.46 17.98 6.37
C THR A 207 -1.46 17.08 7.07
N PRO A 208 -2.39 17.63 7.87
CA PRO A 208 -3.46 16.84 8.45
C PRO A 208 -4.20 16.12 7.32
N LEU A 209 -4.39 14.82 7.45
CA LEU A 209 -5.28 14.09 6.56
C LEU A 209 -6.66 14.73 6.67
N ALA A 210 -7.16 15.29 5.57
CA ALA A 210 -8.55 15.66 5.45
C ALA A 210 -9.37 14.37 5.39
N LEU A 211 -9.55 13.71 6.54
CA LEU A 211 -10.52 12.63 6.60
C LEU A 211 -11.88 13.26 6.32
N ARG A 212 -12.64 12.68 5.40
CA ARG A 212 -14.09 12.89 5.41
C ARG A 212 -14.53 12.71 6.86
N ALA A 213 -15.29 13.66 7.37
CA ALA A 213 -15.86 13.53 8.72
C ALA A 213 -16.37 12.09 8.84
N PRO A 214 -15.89 11.31 9.82
CA PRO A 214 -16.29 9.93 9.93
C PRO A 214 -17.80 9.93 9.96
N GLY A 215 -18.40 9.46 8.88
CA GLY A 215 -19.81 9.14 8.89
C GLY A 215 -19.99 8.28 10.12
N LYS A 216 -21.10 8.19 10.75
CA LYS A 216 -21.38 7.45 12.00
C LYS A 216 -20.69 6.08 12.07
N ALA A 217 -19.35 6.08 12.05
CA ALA A 217 -18.53 4.90 12.21
C ALA A 217 -18.63 4.49 13.67
N GLU A 218 -19.65 3.74 13.99
CA GLU A 218 -19.80 3.12 15.30
C GLU A 218 -18.90 1.89 15.33
N PHE A 219 -18.13 1.74 16.41
CA PHE A 219 -17.49 0.47 16.69
C PHE A 219 -18.59 -0.61 16.73
N ARG A 220 -18.50 -1.59 15.86
CA ARG A 220 -19.35 -2.76 15.98
C ARG A 220 -19.01 -3.39 17.31
N GLY A 221 -19.95 -3.35 18.24
CA GLY A 221 -19.79 -3.90 19.57
C GLY A 221 -19.26 -5.33 19.45
N VAL A 222 -18.29 -5.67 20.29
CA VAL A 222 -17.89 -7.07 20.47
C VAL A 222 -19.18 -7.80 20.86
N VAL A 223 -19.64 -8.70 19.99
CA VAL A 223 -20.71 -9.63 20.33
C VAL A 223 -20.19 -10.37 21.54
N LYS A 224 -20.78 -10.10 22.70
CA LYS A 224 -20.58 -10.93 23.89
C LYS A 224 -21.36 -12.19 23.63
N ASP A 225 -20.68 -13.27 23.23
CA ASP A 225 -21.19 -14.61 23.44
C ASP A 225 -21.06 -14.98 24.92
#